data_5eb8dc6e0240548f2af1f4715b6bc6f7
#
_entry.id   5eb8dc6e0240548f2af1f4715b6bc6f7
#
_cell.length_a   1.000
_cell.length_b   1.000
_cell.length_c   1.000
_cell.angle_alpha   90.00
_cell.angle_beta   90.00
_cell.angle_gamma   90.00
#
_symmetry.space_group_name_H-M   'P 1'
#
loop_
_entity.id
_entity.type
_entity.pdbx_description
1 polymer ?
#
loop_
_entity_poly.entity_id
_entity_poly.type
_entity_poly.pdbx_seq_one_letter_code
_entity_poly.pdbx_strand_id
1 'polypeptide(L)'
;MIEQFYDLKPQVLELDRKTLELCRDQFAHLEEIRDYNQLKMLRAFTDCGVEARHFLGSTGYGVWDDSRNKLEEVFSRCMGAEDALVRPQFMSGTHTLTVALFGLLRAGDTLLAATGRPYDTLEGVIGIGEAGKGCGTLQEYGIHYDEVPLLPDFTPDYAAIAEHAKTATVVHIQRSRGYTQRNAFDLDTIQKVADIARKANPDVVIFVDNCYGEFTQIREPLSAGADVIAGSFIKNPGGGITPTGGYIAGKADLVEKISHRFTAPGIGKDLGCTQDSLRDTFLGFYYAPGVVCEALKTAVYAQCLLELVGVNPVPRYTADHNDIVTCFDSGSAAALQGFCAGIQSCSPVDSFVSPEPADEPGYTDQVIMASGSFTEGSTIEISCDGPLRAPYTCYLQGGVNFTAGRAAVLNAVQKAFFA
;
A
#
# COMPACT_ATOMS: atom_id res chain seq x y z
N MET A 1 -2.93 32.42 -5.39
CA MET A 1 -2.86 32.07 -3.93
C MET A 1 -1.54 31.34 -3.60
N ILE A 2 -1.17 30.24 -4.31
CA ILE A 2 0.04 29.46 -4.01
C ILE A 2 1.33 30.27 -4.20
N GLU A 3 1.34 31.20 -5.16
CA GLU A 3 2.42 32.13 -5.45
C GLU A 3 2.75 33.12 -4.31
N GLN A 4 1.91 33.20 -3.30
CA GLN A 4 2.18 34.00 -2.09
C GLN A 4 3.09 33.26 -1.10
N PHE A 5 3.22 31.95 -1.26
CA PHE A 5 3.95 31.08 -0.33
C PHE A 5 5.17 30.42 -0.97
N TYR A 6 5.15 30.23 -2.28
CA TYR A 6 6.20 29.53 -3.02
C TYR A 6 6.63 30.35 -4.25
N ASP A 7 7.94 30.41 -4.49
CA ASP A 7 8.53 31.07 -5.66
C ASP A 7 8.41 30.17 -6.89
N LEU A 8 7.27 30.26 -7.57
CA LEU A 8 6.95 29.48 -8.76
C LEU A 8 7.04 30.33 -10.02
N LYS A 9 7.68 29.80 -11.05
CA LYS A 9 7.78 30.46 -12.37
C LYS A 9 6.39 30.66 -12.98
N PRO A 10 6.14 31.78 -13.73
CA PRO A 10 4.83 32.06 -14.33
C PRO A 10 4.30 30.90 -15.20
N GLN A 11 5.18 30.19 -15.90
CA GLN A 11 4.84 29.04 -16.74
C GLN A 11 4.28 27.87 -15.90
N VAL A 12 4.85 27.61 -14.72
CA VAL A 12 4.40 26.57 -13.79
C VAL A 12 3.03 26.91 -13.21
N LEU A 13 2.80 28.21 -12.89
CA LEU A 13 1.49 28.69 -12.43
C LEU A 13 0.40 28.61 -13.51
N GLU A 14 0.76 28.75 -14.79
CA GLU A 14 -0.18 28.55 -15.89
C GLU A 14 -0.55 27.08 -16.06
N LEU A 15 0.46 26.18 -16.00
CA LEU A 15 0.24 24.73 -16.01
C LEU A 15 -0.62 24.28 -14.84
N ASP A 16 -0.39 24.80 -13.64
CA ASP A 16 -1.21 24.54 -12.46
C ASP A 16 -2.70 24.82 -12.69
N ARG A 17 -3.02 26.03 -13.22
CA ARG A 17 -4.41 26.40 -13.52
C ARG A 17 -5.07 25.44 -14.52
N LYS A 18 -4.32 25.09 -15.58
CA LYS A 18 -4.80 24.15 -16.60
C LYS A 18 -5.00 22.76 -16.04
N THR A 19 -4.07 22.28 -15.21
CA THR A 19 -4.16 20.97 -14.55
C THR A 19 -5.40 20.86 -13.68
N LEU A 20 -5.68 21.88 -12.84
CA LEU A 20 -6.87 21.89 -11.99
C LEU A 20 -8.18 21.88 -12.79
N GLU A 21 -8.21 22.50 -13.96
CA GLU A 21 -9.37 22.47 -14.85
C GLU A 21 -9.57 21.07 -15.44
N LEU A 22 -8.50 20.45 -15.94
CA LEU A 22 -8.53 19.13 -16.56
C LEU A 22 -8.86 18.00 -15.58
N CYS A 23 -8.45 18.13 -14.32
CA CYS A 23 -8.67 17.10 -13.30
C CYS A 23 -10.05 17.15 -12.64
N ARG A 24 -10.91 18.12 -12.99
CA ARG A 24 -12.18 18.35 -12.28
C ARG A 24 -13.09 17.12 -12.21
N ASP A 25 -13.27 16.44 -13.32
CA ASP A 25 -14.18 15.29 -13.39
C ASP A 25 -13.60 14.10 -12.63
N GLN A 26 -12.28 13.90 -12.71
CA GLN A 26 -11.59 12.85 -11.95
C GLN A 26 -11.68 13.11 -10.43
N PHE A 27 -11.54 14.36 -10.00
CA PHE A 27 -11.71 14.72 -8.60
C PHE A 27 -13.11 14.44 -8.08
N ALA A 28 -14.14 14.78 -8.89
CA ALA A 28 -15.54 14.50 -8.55
C ALA A 28 -15.77 12.99 -8.38
N HIS A 29 -15.24 12.18 -9.29
CA HIS A 29 -15.33 10.72 -9.20
C HIS A 29 -14.64 10.17 -7.93
N LEU A 30 -13.44 10.66 -7.60
CA LEU A 30 -12.73 10.27 -6.37
C LEU A 30 -13.49 10.67 -5.10
N GLU A 31 -14.21 11.79 -5.12
CA GLU A 31 -15.06 12.22 -4.02
C GLU A 31 -16.27 11.31 -3.82
N GLU A 32 -16.87 10.79 -4.89
CA GLU A 32 -17.94 9.78 -4.80
C GLU A 32 -17.43 8.47 -4.14
N ILE A 33 -16.24 8.01 -4.51
CA ILE A 33 -15.59 6.84 -3.89
C ILE A 33 -15.34 7.09 -2.40
N ARG A 34 -14.80 8.27 -2.07
CA ARG A 34 -14.59 8.71 -0.68
C ARG A 34 -15.88 8.68 0.12
N ASP A 35 -16.94 9.28 -0.40
CA ASP A 35 -18.21 9.41 0.32
C ASP A 35 -18.81 8.04 0.60
N TYR A 36 -18.78 7.13 -0.38
CA TYR A 36 -19.19 5.73 -0.17
C TYR A 36 -18.37 5.05 0.94
N ASN A 37 -17.04 5.12 0.86
CA ASN A 37 -16.16 4.49 1.84
C ASN A 37 -16.28 5.14 3.22
N GLN A 38 -16.49 6.45 3.30
CA GLN A 38 -16.68 7.14 4.59
C GLN A 38 -18.01 6.74 5.24
N LEU A 39 -19.08 6.58 4.47
CA LEU A 39 -20.35 6.08 5.00
C LEU A 39 -20.25 4.62 5.43
N LYS A 40 -19.56 3.78 4.67
CA LYS A 40 -19.24 2.38 5.04
C LYS A 40 -18.45 2.35 6.36
N MET A 41 -17.43 3.19 6.50
CA MET A 41 -16.63 3.34 7.71
C MET A 41 -17.49 3.78 8.90
N LEU A 42 -18.24 4.86 8.77
CA LEU A 42 -19.13 5.36 9.82
C LEU A 42 -20.14 4.27 10.25
N ARG A 43 -20.67 3.53 9.29
CA ARG A 43 -21.59 2.43 9.57
C ARG A 43 -20.92 1.29 10.36
N ALA A 44 -19.66 0.93 10.02
CA ALA A 44 -18.90 -0.06 10.77
C ALA A 44 -18.71 0.36 12.24
N PHE A 45 -18.34 1.63 12.49
CA PHE A 45 -18.20 2.15 13.85
C PHE A 45 -19.50 2.11 14.65
N THR A 46 -20.61 2.51 14.02
CA THR A 46 -21.93 2.55 14.69
C THR A 46 -22.50 1.15 14.94
N ASP A 47 -22.37 0.25 13.98
CA ASP A 47 -22.87 -1.13 14.12
C ASP A 47 -22.09 -1.92 15.19
N CYS A 48 -20.76 -1.68 15.28
CA CYS A 48 -19.92 -2.30 16.30
C CYS A 48 -20.02 -1.62 17.68
N GLY A 49 -20.75 -0.53 17.80
CA GLY A 49 -20.97 0.15 19.08
C GLY A 49 -19.68 0.67 19.72
N VAL A 50 -18.86 1.42 18.96
CA VAL A 50 -17.61 1.99 19.48
C VAL A 50 -17.91 3.01 20.55
N GLU A 51 -17.29 2.84 21.72
CA GLU A 51 -17.41 3.71 22.89
C GLU A 51 -16.06 4.39 23.20
N ALA A 52 -16.10 5.52 23.94
CA ALA A 52 -14.88 6.23 24.33
C ALA A 52 -13.88 5.37 25.14
N ARG A 53 -14.36 4.37 25.90
CA ARG A 53 -13.50 3.43 26.63
C ARG A 53 -12.64 2.55 25.72
N HIS A 54 -13.07 2.30 24.48
CA HIS A 54 -12.30 1.51 23.51
C HIS A 54 -11.05 2.24 22.97
N PHE A 55 -10.84 3.50 23.35
CA PHE A 55 -9.60 4.23 23.03
C PHE A 55 -8.52 4.04 24.09
N LEU A 56 -8.83 3.35 25.18
CA LEU A 56 -7.87 3.04 26.23
C LEU A 56 -7.10 1.77 25.88
N GLY A 57 -5.77 1.84 25.98
CA GLY A 57 -4.90 0.71 25.71
C GLY A 57 -4.74 -0.23 26.91
N SER A 58 -4.07 -1.34 26.66
CA SER A 58 -3.68 -2.33 27.66
C SER A 58 -2.16 -2.43 27.78
N THR A 59 -1.69 -3.07 28.85
CA THR A 59 -0.28 -3.31 29.13
C THR A 59 -0.01 -4.80 29.39
N GLY A 60 1.27 -5.19 29.43
CA GLY A 60 1.66 -6.58 29.71
C GLY A 60 1.18 -7.54 28.63
N TYR A 61 0.51 -8.59 29.01
CA TYR A 61 0.02 -9.60 28.06
C TYR A 61 -1.19 -9.14 27.24
N GLY A 62 -1.93 -8.11 27.70
CA GLY A 62 -3.14 -7.65 27.01
C GLY A 62 -4.22 -8.72 26.91
N VAL A 63 -4.31 -9.62 27.90
CA VAL A 63 -5.39 -10.61 27.98
C VAL A 63 -6.71 -9.88 28.22
N TRP A 64 -7.77 -10.27 27.52
CA TRP A 64 -9.10 -9.63 27.63
C TRP A 64 -9.12 -8.14 27.23
N ASP A 65 -8.24 -7.75 26.28
CA ASP A 65 -8.26 -6.39 25.72
C ASP A 65 -9.49 -6.18 24.81
N ASP A 66 -10.59 -5.75 25.43
CA ASP A 66 -11.85 -5.47 24.76
C ASP A 66 -11.71 -4.37 23.70
N SER A 67 -10.84 -3.39 23.95
CA SER A 67 -10.58 -2.29 23.02
C SER A 67 -9.88 -2.76 21.74
N ARG A 68 -8.89 -3.65 21.87
CA ARG A 68 -8.23 -4.33 20.74
C ARG A 68 -9.24 -5.13 19.91
N ASN A 69 -10.05 -5.95 20.59
CA ASN A 69 -11.04 -6.79 19.94
C ASN A 69 -12.09 -5.92 19.22
N LYS A 70 -12.45 -4.78 19.80
CA LYS A 70 -13.36 -3.82 19.17
C LYS A 70 -12.77 -3.21 17.89
N LEU A 71 -11.48 -2.87 17.87
CA LEU A 71 -10.81 -2.39 16.67
C LEU A 71 -10.83 -3.44 15.55
N GLU A 72 -10.54 -4.70 15.90
CA GLU A 72 -10.56 -5.82 14.95
C GLU A 72 -11.97 -6.08 14.39
N GLU A 73 -13.01 -5.97 15.24
CA GLU A 73 -14.41 -6.07 14.83
C GLU A 73 -14.78 -4.96 13.83
N VAL A 74 -14.44 -3.69 14.13
CA VAL A 74 -14.71 -2.55 13.25
C VAL A 74 -13.97 -2.71 11.91
N PHE A 75 -12.71 -3.13 11.96
CA PHE A 75 -11.91 -3.36 10.76
C PHE A 75 -12.52 -4.47 9.90
N SER A 76 -12.85 -5.62 10.50
CA SER A 76 -13.51 -6.74 9.81
C SER A 76 -14.81 -6.31 9.15
N ARG A 77 -15.64 -5.58 9.87
CA ARG A 77 -16.92 -5.06 9.36
C ARG A 77 -16.73 -4.12 8.18
N CYS A 78 -15.76 -3.21 8.25
CA CYS A 78 -15.48 -2.24 7.20
C CYS A 78 -14.92 -2.90 5.94
N MET A 79 -14.00 -3.87 6.09
CA MET A 79 -13.32 -4.54 4.98
C MET A 79 -14.12 -5.73 4.42
N GLY A 80 -15.23 -6.13 5.08
CA GLY A 80 -16.03 -7.29 4.67
C GLY A 80 -15.35 -8.63 4.99
N ALA A 81 -14.55 -8.67 6.06
CA ALA A 81 -13.90 -9.87 6.57
C ALA A 81 -14.78 -10.58 7.62
N GLU A 82 -14.56 -11.87 7.79
CA GLU A 82 -15.15 -12.64 8.90
C GLU A 82 -14.40 -12.35 10.21
N ASP A 83 -13.08 -12.16 10.14
CA ASP A 83 -12.22 -11.86 11.27
C ASP A 83 -10.98 -11.04 10.83
N ALA A 84 -10.29 -10.40 11.80
CA ALA A 84 -9.07 -9.66 11.56
C ALA A 84 -8.09 -9.70 12.74
N LEU A 85 -6.81 -9.45 12.42
CA LEU A 85 -5.75 -9.05 13.34
C LEU A 85 -5.36 -7.63 12.98
N VAL A 86 -5.56 -6.68 13.88
CA VAL A 86 -5.10 -5.30 13.75
C VAL A 86 -4.20 -4.98 14.95
N ARG A 87 -2.90 -4.97 14.73
CA ARG A 87 -1.93 -5.00 15.83
C ARG A 87 -0.79 -4.01 15.66
N PRO A 88 -0.47 -3.25 16.71
CA PRO A 88 0.71 -2.36 16.70
C PRO A 88 2.04 -3.12 16.68
N GLN A 89 2.05 -4.41 17.05
CA GLN A 89 3.23 -5.27 17.03
C GLN A 89 3.66 -5.70 15.62
N PHE A 90 2.87 -5.48 14.60
CA PHE A 90 3.36 -5.60 13.23
C PHE A 90 4.31 -4.44 12.93
N MET A 91 5.61 -4.71 12.87
CA MET A 91 6.65 -3.71 12.73
C MET A 91 6.69 -3.04 11.35
N SER A 92 6.16 -3.72 10.32
CA SER A 92 6.14 -3.25 8.93
C SER A 92 5.13 -4.04 8.09
N GLY A 93 4.85 -3.58 6.87
CA GLY A 93 4.09 -4.36 5.90
C GLY A 93 4.75 -5.70 5.59
N THR A 94 6.06 -5.72 5.38
CA THR A 94 6.83 -6.97 5.17
C THR A 94 6.67 -7.94 6.33
N HIS A 95 6.73 -7.46 7.59
CA HIS A 95 6.49 -8.32 8.75
C HIS A 95 5.06 -8.87 8.77
N THR A 96 4.07 -8.06 8.42
CA THR A 96 2.66 -8.50 8.32
C THR A 96 2.49 -9.63 7.29
N LEU A 97 3.05 -9.44 6.09
CA LEU A 97 3.05 -10.45 5.03
C LEU A 97 3.80 -11.72 5.45
N THR A 98 4.95 -11.58 6.12
CA THR A 98 5.74 -12.68 6.66
C THR A 98 4.92 -13.54 7.63
N VAL A 99 4.25 -12.90 8.59
CA VAL A 99 3.39 -13.61 9.57
C VAL A 99 2.25 -14.34 8.87
N ALA A 100 1.61 -13.70 7.88
CA ALA A 100 0.54 -14.31 7.10
C ALA A 100 1.04 -15.55 6.34
N LEU A 101 2.12 -15.44 5.58
CA LEU A 101 2.66 -16.54 4.78
C LEU A 101 3.13 -17.71 5.65
N PHE A 102 3.91 -17.47 6.71
CA PHE A 102 4.31 -18.52 7.64
C PHE A 102 3.14 -19.11 8.46
N GLY A 103 2.05 -18.37 8.60
CA GLY A 103 0.81 -18.84 9.20
C GLY A 103 0.04 -19.78 8.29
N LEU A 104 -0.02 -19.46 7.00
CA LEU A 104 -0.77 -20.21 5.99
C LEU A 104 -0.02 -21.46 5.50
N LEU A 105 1.31 -21.41 5.34
CA LEU A 105 2.13 -22.40 4.68
C LEU A 105 2.84 -23.34 5.67
N ARG A 106 3.09 -24.56 5.25
CA ARG A 106 3.85 -25.62 5.95
C ARG A 106 4.87 -26.24 5.01
N ALA A 107 5.84 -26.99 5.56
CA ALA A 107 6.80 -27.74 4.75
C ALA A 107 6.09 -28.66 3.75
N GLY A 108 6.48 -28.59 2.48
CA GLY A 108 5.87 -29.29 1.35
C GLY A 108 4.78 -28.50 0.62
N ASP A 109 4.28 -27.39 1.21
CA ASP A 109 3.32 -26.50 0.54
C ASP A 109 3.99 -25.68 -0.56
N THR A 110 3.18 -25.16 -1.49
CA THR A 110 3.63 -24.32 -2.60
C THR A 110 3.00 -22.92 -2.51
N LEU A 111 3.85 -21.89 -2.48
CA LEU A 111 3.47 -20.49 -2.68
C LEU A 111 3.58 -20.16 -4.17
N LEU A 112 2.48 -19.80 -4.80
CA LEU A 112 2.43 -19.32 -6.18
C LEU A 112 2.27 -17.79 -6.21
N ALA A 113 3.27 -17.06 -6.71
CA ALA A 113 3.15 -15.65 -7.05
C ALA A 113 2.47 -15.51 -8.43
N ALA A 114 1.17 -15.24 -8.43
CA ALA A 114 0.35 -15.26 -9.65
C ALA A 114 0.42 -13.97 -10.49
N THR A 115 1.01 -12.91 -9.96
CA THR A 115 1.05 -11.58 -10.59
C THR A 115 2.47 -11.07 -10.82
N GLY A 116 3.36 -12.01 -11.14
CA GLY A 116 4.78 -11.76 -11.28
C GLY A 116 5.53 -11.81 -9.95
N ARG A 117 6.81 -11.52 -10.01
CA ARG A 117 7.71 -11.53 -8.88
C ARG A 117 7.23 -10.58 -7.78
N PRO A 118 7.23 -11.01 -6.50
CA PRO A 118 6.81 -10.15 -5.39
C PRO A 118 7.75 -8.97 -5.18
N TYR A 119 7.29 -8.02 -4.36
CA TYR A 119 8.06 -6.84 -3.96
C TYR A 119 9.40 -7.23 -3.30
N ASP A 120 10.44 -6.44 -3.54
CA ASP A 120 11.84 -6.73 -3.20
C ASP A 120 12.05 -7.22 -1.76
N THR A 121 11.42 -6.59 -0.76
CA THR A 121 11.59 -7.03 0.64
C THR A 121 10.92 -8.38 0.93
N LEU A 122 9.93 -8.79 0.15
CA LEU A 122 9.29 -10.10 0.28
C LEU A 122 10.13 -11.21 -0.37
N GLU A 123 10.97 -10.89 -1.34
CA GLU A 123 11.91 -11.84 -1.92
C GLU A 123 12.82 -12.49 -0.85
N GLY A 124 13.35 -11.68 0.07
CA GLY A 124 14.14 -12.16 1.19
C GLY A 124 13.37 -13.08 2.13
N VAL A 125 12.09 -12.81 2.38
CA VAL A 125 11.21 -13.66 3.19
C VAL A 125 10.97 -15.02 2.53
N ILE A 126 10.77 -15.02 1.22
CA ILE A 126 10.55 -16.22 0.42
C ILE A 126 11.85 -17.02 0.30
N GLY A 127 12.99 -16.36 0.13
CA GLY A 127 14.30 -16.95 -0.13
C GLY A 127 14.69 -16.89 -1.61
N ILE A 128 14.19 -15.89 -2.35
CA ILE A 128 14.51 -15.68 -3.76
C ILE A 128 15.88 -14.99 -3.86
N GLY A 129 16.80 -15.58 -4.62
CA GLY A 129 18.15 -15.06 -4.76
C GLY A 129 18.99 -15.20 -3.49
N GLU A 130 19.86 -14.22 -3.23
CA GLU A 130 20.78 -14.24 -2.06
C GLU A 130 20.20 -13.52 -0.83
N ALA A 131 19.13 -12.72 -1.00
CA ALA A 131 18.50 -12.00 0.09
C ALA A 131 17.83 -12.97 1.07
N GLY A 132 18.08 -12.79 2.36
CA GLY A 132 17.52 -13.63 3.41
C GLY A 132 18.14 -15.02 3.55
N LYS A 133 19.12 -15.41 2.75
CA LYS A 133 19.78 -16.71 2.80
C LYS A 133 20.42 -16.95 4.17
N GLY A 134 20.09 -18.09 4.79
CA GLY A 134 20.54 -18.43 6.15
C GLY A 134 19.76 -17.73 7.26
N CYS A 135 18.69 -16.99 6.93
CA CYS A 135 17.90 -16.23 7.90
C CYS A 135 16.55 -16.87 8.25
N GLY A 136 16.27 -18.07 7.75
CA GLY A 136 15.00 -18.76 8.01
C GLY A 136 13.91 -18.34 7.03
N THR A 137 14.19 -18.39 5.74
CA THR A 137 13.25 -18.10 4.66
C THR A 137 12.19 -19.19 4.50
N LEU A 138 11.10 -18.91 3.77
CA LEU A 138 10.08 -19.92 3.46
C LEU A 138 10.70 -21.16 2.80
N GLN A 139 11.61 -20.98 1.84
CA GLN A 139 12.27 -22.10 1.16
C GLN A 139 13.15 -22.91 2.11
N GLU A 140 13.84 -22.27 3.05
CA GLU A 140 14.65 -22.99 4.07
C GLU A 140 13.78 -23.81 5.04
N TYR A 141 12.50 -23.43 5.22
CA TYR A 141 11.51 -24.23 5.96
C TYR A 141 10.78 -25.26 5.09
N GLY A 142 11.25 -25.50 3.86
CA GLY A 142 10.73 -26.52 2.96
C GLY A 142 9.45 -26.15 2.23
N ILE A 143 9.14 -24.86 2.12
CA ILE A 143 8.04 -24.35 1.30
C ILE A 143 8.56 -24.15 -0.12
N HIS A 144 7.82 -24.60 -1.11
CA HIS A 144 8.15 -24.42 -2.51
C HIS A 144 7.66 -23.06 -3.00
N TYR A 145 8.49 -22.39 -3.80
CA TYR A 145 8.11 -21.15 -4.47
C TYR A 145 7.96 -21.37 -5.97
N ASP A 146 6.89 -20.81 -6.53
CA ASP A 146 6.60 -20.80 -7.94
C ASP A 146 6.08 -19.42 -8.36
N GLU A 147 6.31 -18.99 -9.59
CA GLU A 147 5.82 -17.69 -10.08
C GLU A 147 5.32 -17.78 -11.52
N VAL A 148 4.30 -17.00 -11.82
CA VAL A 148 3.81 -16.74 -13.15
C VAL A 148 4.16 -15.31 -13.54
N PRO A 149 5.13 -15.09 -14.45
CA PRO A 149 5.44 -13.76 -14.95
C PRO A 149 4.23 -13.12 -15.63
N LEU A 150 4.15 -11.79 -15.57
CA LEU A 150 3.16 -11.06 -16.33
C LEU A 150 3.47 -11.12 -17.84
N LEU A 151 2.45 -11.00 -18.66
CA LEU A 151 2.58 -10.83 -20.09
C LEU A 151 3.29 -9.49 -20.43
N PRO A 152 3.82 -9.31 -21.67
CA PRO A 152 4.53 -8.08 -22.04
C PRO A 152 3.71 -6.78 -21.91
N ASP A 153 2.39 -6.88 -21.89
CA ASP A 153 1.46 -5.77 -21.63
C ASP A 153 1.10 -5.59 -20.17
N PHE A 154 1.82 -6.27 -19.26
CA PHE A 154 1.62 -6.31 -17.81
C PHE A 154 0.28 -6.93 -17.36
N THR A 155 -0.44 -7.62 -18.21
CA THR A 155 -1.61 -8.40 -17.80
C THR A 155 -1.21 -9.76 -17.23
N PRO A 156 -1.99 -10.34 -16.28
CA PRO A 156 -1.73 -11.69 -15.79
C PRO A 156 -1.86 -12.74 -16.89
N ASP A 157 -0.94 -13.70 -16.94
CA ASP A 157 -1.06 -14.88 -17.80
C ASP A 157 -2.03 -15.88 -17.19
N TYR A 158 -3.31 -15.72 -17.50
CA TYR A 158 -4.38 -16.55 -16.95
C TYR A 158 -4.26 -18.04 -17.33
N ALA A 159 -3.62 -18.37 -18.45
CA ALA A 159 -3.42 -19.75 -18.85
C ALA A 159 -2.33 -20.42 -18.00
N ALA A 160 -1.23 -19.73 -17.80
CA ALA A 160 -0.17 -20.19 -16.92
C ALA A 160 -0.64 -20.27 -15.47
N ILE A 161 -1.41 -19.27 -14.97
CA ILE A 161 -2.00 -19.31 -13.63
C ILE A 161 -2.85 -20.56 -13.43
N ALA A 162 -3.69 -20.91 -14.40
CA ALA A 162 -4.53 -22.11 -14.34
C ALA A 162 -3.70 -23.41 -14.22
N GLU A 163 -2.54 -23.46 -14.85
CA GLU A 163 -1.67 -24.63 -14.80
C GLU A 163 -0.92 -24.72 -13.48
N HIS A 164 -0.28 -23.63 -13.06
CA HIS A 164 0.53 -23.58 -11.84
C HIS A 164 -0.33 -23.68 -10.55
N ALA A 165 -1.56 -23.15 -10.57
CA ALA A 165 -2.46 -23.21 -9.41
C ALA A 165 -2.89 -24.65 -9.04
N LYS A 166 -2.76 -25.64 -9.93
CA LYS A 166 -3.12 -27.05 -9.64
C LYS A 166 -2.38 -27.61 -8.42
N THR A 167 -1.17 -27.14 -8.17
CA THR A 167 -0.31 -27.62 -7.07
C THR A 167 -0.08 -26.57 -5.99
N ALA A 168 -0.62 -25.36 -6.16
CA ALA A 168 -0.44 -24.28 -5.21
C ALA A 168 -1.30 -24.49 -3.95
N THR A 169 -0.71 -24.28 -2.78
CA THR A 169 -1.43 -24.18 -1.51
C THR A 169 -1.94 -22.76 -1.30
N VAL A 170 -1.11 -21.76 -1.62
CA VAL A 170 -1.44 -20.34 -1.54
C VAL A 170 -1.12 -19.69 -2.88
N VAL A 171 -2.08 -18.95 -3.43
CA VAL A 171 -1.90 -18.03 -4.54
C VAL A 171 -1.77 -16.63 -3.98
N HIS A 172 -0.58 -16.04 -4.14
CA HIS A 172 -0.27 -14.68 -3.74
C HIS A 172 -0.51 -13.70 -4.89
N ILE A 173 -1.25 -12.64 -4.61
CA ILE A 173 -1.52 -11.53 -5.52
C ILE A 173 -0.99 -10.25 -4.87
N GLN A 174 -0.01 -9.61 -5.48
CA GLN A 174 0.41 -8.28 -5.11
C GLN A 174 -0.41 -7.24 -5.88
N ARG A 175 -1.30 -6.51 -5.20
CA ARG A 175 -2.22 -5.56 -5.84
C ARG A 175 -1.47 -4.36 -6.40
N SER A 176 -0.68 -3.67 -5.58
CA SER A 176 0.10 -2.51 -5.99
C SER A 176 1.30 -2.91 -6.86
N ARG A 177 1.81 -1.93 -7.60
CA ARG A 177 2.85 -2.15 -8.62
C ARG A 177 4.24 -2.47 -8.07
N GLY A 178 4.57 -2.13 -6.81
CA GLY A 178 5.96 -2.14 -6.35
C GLY A 178 6.82 -1.21 -7.22
N TYR A 179 8.07 -1.58 -7.49
CA TYR A 179 8.96 -0.86 -8.41
C TYR A 179 8.85 -1.32 -9.87
N THR A 180 7.62 -1.57 -10.33
CA THR A 180 7.34 -1.90 -11.73
C THR A 180 6.53 -0.78 -12.41
N GLN A 181 6.57 -0.74 -13.75
CA GLN A 181 5.81 0.25 -14.54
C GLN A 181 4.39 -0.21 -14.87
N ARG A 182 3.91 -1.32 -14.30
CA ARG A 182 2.53 -1.77 -14.47
C ARG A 182 1.54 -0.90 -13.71
N ASN A 183 0.28 -0.90 -14.10
CA ASN A 183 -0.79 -0.41 -13.24
C ASN A 183 -1.02 -1.33 -12.03
N ALA A 184 -1.53 -0.79 -10.93
CA ALA A 184 -2.07 -1.61 -9.86
C ALA A 184 -3.28 -2.42 -10.37
N PHE A 185 -3.46 -3.65 -9.86
CA PHE A 185 -4.57 -4.49 -10.29
C PHE A 185 -5.89 -4.00 -9.68
N ASP A 186 -6.90 -3.89 -10.54
CA ASP A 186 -8.27 -3.68 -10.13
C ASP A 186 -8.88 -4.95 -9.52
N LEU A 187 -10.05 -4.80 -8.93
CA LEU A 187 -10.73 -5.91 -8.27
C LEU A 187 -11.26 -6.96 -9.27
N ASP A 188 -11.55 -6.57 -10.49
CA ASP A 188 -12.03 -7.51 -11.52
C ASP A 188 -10.87 -8.41 -11.99
N THR A 189 -9.67 -7.87 -12.08
CA THR A 189 -8.44 -8.66 -12.33
C THR A 189 -8.16 -9.64 -11.17
N ILE A 190 -8.25 -9.17 -9.93
CA ILE A 190 -8.08 -10.02 -8.73
C ILE A 190 -9.12 -11.14 -8.73
N GLN A 191 -10.39 -10.82 -8.96
CA GLN A 191 -11.47 -11.81 -9.03
C GLN A 191 -11.21 -12.86 -10.11
N LYS A 192 -10.79 -12.43 -11.31
CA LYS A 192 -10.49 -13.34 -12.40
C LYS A 192 -9.34 -14.29 -12.07
N VAL A 193 -8.28 -13.80 -11.43
CA VAL A 193 -7.17 -14.66 -10.94
C VAL A 193 -7.68 -15.65 -9.91
N ALA A 194 -8.47 -15.21 -8.94
CA ALA A 194 -9.05 -16.05 -7.91
C ALA A 194 -9.96 -17.15 -8.48
N ASP A 195 -10.84 -16.80 -9.41
CA ASP A 195 -11.76 -17.74 -10.05
C ASP A 195 -11.03 -18.81 -10.85
N ILE A 196 -9.99 -18.41 -11.60
CA ILE A 196 -9.15 -19.32 -12.37
C ILE A 196 -8.37 -20.27 -11.46
N ALA A 197 -7.76 -19.75 -10.40
CA ALA A 197 -7.01 -20.55 -9.46
C ALA A 197 -7.90 -21.58 -8.74
N ARG A 198 -9.09 -21.16 -8.27
CA ARG A 198 -10.06 -22.07 -7.63
C ARG A 198 -10.65 -23.11 -8.56
N LYS A 199 -10.83 -22.77 -9.82
CA LYS A 199 -11.26 -23.74 -10.83
C LYS A 199 -10.21 -24.83 -11.04
N ALA A 200 -8.92 -24.49 -10.95
CA ALA A 200 -7.81 -25.43 -11.09
C ALA A 200 -7.57 -26.23 -9.80
N ASN A 201 -7.71 -25.59 -8.63
CA ASN A 201 -7.56 -26.18 -7.31
C ASN A 201 -8.60 -25.56 -6.35
N PRO A 202 -9.70 -26.28 -6.02
CA PRO A 202 -10.74 -25.76 -5.14
C PRO A 202 -10.29 -25.45 -3.71
N ASP A 203 -9.21 -26.05 -3.25
CA ASP A 203 -8.70 -25.90 -1.88
C ASP A 203 -7.63 -24.80 -1.75
N VAL A 204 -7.30 -24.11 -2.85
CA VAL A 204 -6.29 -23.07 -2.86
C VAL A 204 -6.72 -21.84 -2.05
N VAL A 205 -5.81 -21.29 -1.26
CA VAL A 205 -6.02 -20.04 -0.52
C VAL A 205 -5.58 -18.85 -1.38
N ILE A 206 -6.44 -17.87 -1.59
CA ILE A 206 -6.14 -16.62 -2.29
C ILE A 206 -5.72 -15.57 -1.27
N PHE A 207 -4.45 -15.22 -1.29
CA PHE A 207 -3.85 -14.22 -0.41
C PHE A 207 -3.48 -12.97 -1.19
N VAL A 208 -4.00 -11.81 -0.79
CA VAL A 208 -3.73 -10.52 -1.45
C VAL A 208 -2.92 -9.60 -0.53
N ASP A 209 -1.74 -9.18 -1.00
CA ASP A 209 -1.08 -7.99 -0.48
C ASP A 209 -1.84 -6.77 -0.98
N ASN A 210 -2.60 -6.14 -0.06
CA ASN A 210 -3.48 -5.02 -0.37
C ASN A 210 -2.86 -3.64 -0.07
N CYS A 211 -1.56 -3.58 0.26
CA CYS A 211 -0.87 -2.32 0.51
C CYS A 211 -1.12 -1.32 -0.63
N TYR A 212 -1.46 -0.08 -0.26
CA TYR A 212 -1.80 1.04 -1.16
C TYR A 212 -3.15 0.93 -1.89
N GLY A 213 -3.84 -0.22 -1.82
CA GLY A 213 -5.12 -0.43 -2.48
C GLY A 213 -6.34 -0.11 -1.63
N GLU A 214 -6.19 0.00 -0.32
CA GLU A 214 -7.30 0.21 0.62
C GLU A 214 -7.99 1.53 0.32
N PHE A 215 -9.32 1.48 0.25
CA PHE A 215 -10.22 2.61 -0.01
C PHE A 215 -10.04 3.32 -1.36
N THR A 216 -9.25 2.78 -2.29
CA THR A 216 -9.12 3.32 -3.64
C THR A 216 -10.33 3.01 -4.53
N GLN A 217 -11.12 2.01 -4.16
CA GLN A 217 -12.38 1.61 -4.80
C GLN A 217 -13.48 1.45 -3.74
N ILE A 218 -14.73 1.31 -4.17
CA ILE A 218 -15.89 1.10 -3.25
C ILE A 218 -15.90 -0.30 -2.62
N ARG A 219 -15.24 -1.26 -3.23
CA ARG A 219 -15.08 -2.65 -2.76
C ARG A 219 -13.64 -2.91 -2.33
N GLU A 220 -13.44 -4.00 -1.60
CA GLU A 220 -12.12 -4.50 -1.19
C GLU A 220 -11.88 -5.92 -1.74
N PRO A 221 -10.63 -6.42 -1.80
CA PRO A 221 -10.31 -7.69 -2.45
C PRO A 221 -11.04 -8.91 -1.89
N LEU A 222 -11.47 -8.89 -0.63
CA LEU A 222 -12.28 -9.98 -0.05
C LEU A 222 -13.59 -10.17 -0.83
N SER A 223 -14.21 -9.09 -1.30
CA SER A 223 -15.41 -9.17 -2.16
C SER A 223 -15.11 -9.57 -3.61
N ALA A 224 -13.84 -9.63 -3.98
CA ALA A 224 -13.34 -10.06 -5.28
C ALA A 224 -12.64 -11.43 -5.22
N GLY A 225 -13.00 -12.24 -4.23
CA GLY A 225 -12.55 -13.62 -4.13
C GLY A 225 -11.25 -13.85 -3.36
N ALA A 226 -10.65 -12.85 -2.73
CA ALA A 226 -9.57 -13.10 -1.78
C ALA A 226 -10.10 -13.82 -0.53
N ASP A 227 -9.31 -14.74 0.01
CA ASP A 227 -9.59 -15.40 1.29
C ASP A 227 -8.98 -14.65 2.46
N VAL A 228 -7.80 -14.04 2.23
CA VAL A 228 -7.05 -13.24 3.21
C VAL A 228 -6.44 -12.04 2.50
N ILE A 229 -6.50 -10.89 3.16
CA ILE A 229 -5.78 -9.68 2.80
C ILE A 229 -4.84 -9.28 3.92
N ALA A 230 -3.74 -8.64 3.57
CA ALA A 230 -2.80 -8.08 4.55
C ALA A 230 -2.22 -6.75 4.07
N GLY A 231 -1.80 -5.92 5.01
CA GLY A 231 -1.20 -4.64 4.70
C GLY A 231 -0.63 -3.92 5.93
N SER A 232 -0.10 -2.74 5.69
CA SER A 232 0.51 -1.89 6.70
C SER A 232 -0.46 -0.81 7.19
N PHE A 233 -0.51 -0.61 8.50
CA PHE A 233 -1.36 0.44 9.09
C PHE A 233 -0.73 1.83 9.08
N ILE A 234 0.56 1.97 8.78
CA ILE A 234 1.17 3.29 8.53
C ILE A 234 0.98 3.81 7.10
N LYS A 235 0.24 3.04 6.27
CA LYS A 235 -0.14 3.41 4.89
C LYS A 235 -1.61 3.88 4.86
N ASN A 236 -2.32 3.54 3.78
CA ASN A 236 -3.71 3.95 3.59
C ASN A 236 -4.60 3.80 4.83
N PRO A 237 -4.67 2.64 5.51
CA PRO A 237 -5.62 2.45 6.59
C PRO A 237 -5.37 3.32 7.81
N GLY A 238 -4.14 3.75 8.03
CA GLY A 238 -3.79 4.59 9.17
C GLY A 238 -3.97 6.08 8.95
N GLY A 239 -4.31 6.51 7.73
CA GLY A 239 -4.65 7.90 7.42
C GLY A 239 -3.58 8.94 7.79
N GLY A 240 -2.29 8.56 7.81
CA GLY A 240 -1.19 9.42 8.24
C GLY A 240 -1.17 9.74 9.74
N ILE A 241 -1.99 9.04 10.55
CA ILE A 241 -2.11 9.27 12.00
C ILE A 241 -1.59 8.09 12.80
N THR A 242 -1.87 6.86 12.35
CA THR A 242 -1.46 5.65 13.06
C THR A 242 0.06 5.51 13.06
N PRO A 243 0.70 5.41 14.24
CA PRO A 243 2.17 5.48 14.33
C PRO A 243 2.89 4.18 13.98
N THR A 244 2.19 3.04 13.99
CA THR A 244 2.77 1.70 13.74
C THR A 244 1.67 0.69 13.49
N GLY A 245 2.06 -0.50 13.03
CA GLY A 245 1.15 -1.63 12.95
C GLY A 245 0.84 -2.09 11.54
N GLY A 246 0.05 -3.14 11.52
CA GLY A 246 -0.44 -3.78 10.29
C GLY A 246 -1.74 -4.50 10.54
N TYR A 247 -2.29 -5.06 9.48
CA TYR A 247 -3.51 -5.84 9.54
C TYR A 247 -3.44 -7.10 8.70
N ILE A 248 -4.14 -8.14 9.15
CA ILE A 248 -4.47 -9.34 8.39
C ILE A 248 -5.96 -9.57 8.58
N ALA A 249 -6.71 -9.73 7.51
CA ALA A 249 -8.17 -9.90 7.59
C ALA A 249 -8.67 -10.87 6.51
N GLY A 250 -9.73 -11.60 6.80
CA GLY A 250 -10.29 -12.57 5.86
C GLY A 250 -11.18 -13.60 6.52
N LYS A 251 -11.11 -14.84 6.05
CA LYS A 251 -11.83 -15.97 6.64
C LYS A 251 -11.37 -16.25 8.06
N ALA A 252 -12.30 -16.49 8.98
CA ALA A 252 -12.03 -16.61 10.40
C ALA A 252 -11.04 -17.74 10.73
N ASP A 253 -11.18 -18.90 10.09
CA ASP A 253 -10.31 -20.04 10.28
C ASP A 253 -8.86 -19.79 9.82
N LEU A 254 -8.69 -19.00 8.75
CA LEU A 254 -7.37 -18.61 8.25
C LEU A 254 -6.73 -17.54 9.14
N VAL A 255 -7.50 -16.56 9.59
CA VAL A 255 -7.01 -15.53 10.53
C VAL A 255 -6.61 -16.17 11.86
N GLU A 256 -7.40 -17.11 12.39
CA GLU A 256 -7.05 -17.87 13.59
C GLU A 256 -5.73 -18.66 13.39
N LYS A 257 -5.61 -19.39 12.27
CA LYS A 257 -4.39 -20.14 11.92
C LYS A 257 -3.16 -19.23 11.86
N ILE A 258 -3.28 -18.03 11.29
CA ILE A 258 -2.22 -17.04 11.20
C ILE A 258 -1.87 -16.46 12.59
N SER A 259 -2.86 -16.27 13.45
CA SER A 259 -2.67 -15.68 14.78
C SER A 259 -1.71 -16.49 15.66
N HIS A 260 -1.66 -17.80 15.48
CA HIS A 260 -0.69 -18.68 16.14
C HIS A 260 0.76 -18.45 15.66
N ARG A 261 0.95 -17.90 14.47
CA ARG A 261 2.28 -17.47 14.02
C ARG A 261 2.63 -16.08 14.51
N PHE A 262 1.63 -15.22 14.65
CA PHE A 262 1.82 -13.87 15.17
C PHE A 262 2.27 -13.88 16.64
N THR A 263 1.67 -14.72 17.46
CA THR A 263 2.01 -14.89 18.90
C THR A 263 2.85 -16.15 19.11
N ALA A 264 2.18 -17.25 19.42
CA ALA A 264 2.78 -18.58 19.54
C ALA A 264 1.72 -19.65 19.29
N PRO A 265 2.11 -20.87 18.87
CA PRO A 265 1.20 -22.00 18.75
C PRO A 265 0.44 -22.27 20.06
N GLY A 266 -0.89 -22.31 19.97
CA GLY A 266 -1.79 -22.53 21.10
C GLY A 266 -2.20 -21.26 21.85
N ILE A 267 -1.66 -20.08 21.50
CA ILE A 267 -2.04 -18.78 22.10
C ILE A 267 -3.00 -18.02 21.19
N GLY A 268 -2.67 -17.89 19.90
CA GLY A 268 -3.53 -17.22 18.93
C GLY A 268 -3.75 -15.74 19.23
N LYS A 269 -5.00 -15.26 19.08
CA LYS A 269 -5.39 -13.85 19.20
C LYS A 269 -5.42 -13.30 20.65
N ASP A 270 -5.33 -14.14 21.65
CA ASP A 270 -5.65 -13.76 23.04
C ASP A 270 -4.65 -12.80 23.69
N LEU A 271 -3.43 -12.73 23.17
CA LEU A 271 -2.37 -11.86 23.68
C LEU A 271 -2.01 -10.73 22.72
N GLY A 272 -1.37 -9.70 23.29
CA GLY A 272 -0.85 -8.54 22.60
C GLY A 272 -1.45 -7.25 23.16
N CYS A 273 -0.68 -6.57 24.01
CA CYS A 273 -1.10 -5.27 24.56
C CYS A 273 -1.08 -4.19 23.48
N THR A 274 -1.96 -3.23 23.59
CA THR A 274 -2.12 -2.14 22.62
C THR A 274 -1.46 -0.83 23.07
N GLN A 275 -1.00 -0.76 24.32
CA GLN A 275 -0.40 0.43 24.90
C GLN A 275 -1.30 1.66 24.63
N ASP A 276 -0.73 2.79 24.23
CA ASP A 276 -1.48 4.01 23.93
C ASP A 276 -1.79 4.19 22.42
N SER A 277 -1.70 3.12 21.61
CA SER A 277 -1.85 3.22 20.15
C SER A 277 -3.30 3.26 19.66
N LEU A 278 -4.26 2.80 20.47
CA LEU A 278 -5.64 2.56 20.01
C LEU A 278 -6.36 3.81 19.52
N ARG A 279 -6.25 4.91 20.30
CA ARG A 279 -6.92 6.16 19.92
C ARG A 279 -6.49 6.62 18.52
N ASP A 280 -5.20 6.60 18.26
CA ASP A 280 -4.64 7.06 17.00
C ASP A 280 -4.93 6.06 15.87
N THR A 281 -4.97 4.77 16.18
CA THR A 281 -5.36 3.74 15.18
C THR A 281 -6.83 3.85 14.80
N PHE A 282 -7.76 4.00 15.75
CA PHE A 282 -9.17 4.25 15.45
C PHE A 282 -9.37 5.54 14.68
N LEU A 283 -8.69 6.62 15.07
CA LEU A 283 -8.81 7.93 14.45
C LEU A 283 -8.27 7.90 13.01
N GLY A 284 -7.08 7.32 12.82
CA GLY A 284 -6.47 7.18 11.52
C GLY A 284 -7.34 6.33 10.58
N PHE A 285 -7.86 5.20 11.06
CA PHE A 285 -8.76 4.35 10.29
C PHE A 285 -10.06 5.06 9.91
N TYR A 286 -10.64 5.82 10.85
CA TYR A 286 -11.85 6.59 10.57
C TYR A 286 -11.66 7.65 9.48
N TYR A 287 -10.50 8.33 9.45
CA TYR A 287 -10.19 9.35 8.44
C TYR A 287 -9.62 8.77 7.14
N ALA A 288 -9.22 7.51 7.11
CA ALA A 288 -8.55 6.89 5.98
C ALA A 288 -9.23 7.10 4.63
N PRO A 289 -10.57 6.96 4.46
CA PRO A 289 -11.23 7.22 3.18
C PRO A 289 -11.02 8.64 2.65
N GLY A 290 -11.08 9.63 3.54
CA GLY A 290 -10.81 11.03 3.22
C GLY A 290 -9.37 11.27 2.80
N VAL A 291 -8.42 10.74 3.57
CA VAL A 291 -6.99 10.86 3.31
C VAL A 291 -6.58 10.16 2.02
N VAL A 292 -7.11 8.97 1.74
CA VAL A 292 -6.84 8.25 0.48
C VAL A 292 -7.38 9.04 -0.72
N CYS A 293 -8.54 9.67 -0.60
CA CYS A 293 -9.06 10.56 -1.65
C CYS A 293 -8.11 11.74 -1.93
N GLU A 294 -7.57 12.39 -0.90
CA GLU A 294 -6.61 13.48 -1.06
C GLU A 294 -5.29 13.00 -1.70
N ALA A 295 -4.81 11.82 -1.33
CA ALA A 295 -3.65 11.18 -1.95
C ALA A 295 -3.90 10.85 -3.44
N LEU A 296 -5.07 10.32 -3.77
CA LEU A 296 -5.48 10.05 -5.16
C LEU A 296 -5.64 11.35 -5.97
N LYS A 297 -6.19 12.41 -5.40
CA LYS A 297 -6.23 13.73 -6.06
C LYS A 297 -4.81 14.24 -6.33
N THR A 298 -3.88 14.04 -5.39
CA THR A 298 -2.47 14.41 -5.59
C THR A 298 -1.84 13.60 -6.72
N ALA A 299 -2.11 12.29 -6.80
CA ALA A 299 -1.64 11.43 -7.88
C ALA A 299 -2.20 11.86 -9.25
N VAL A 300 -3.53 12.03 -9.36
CA VAL A 300 -4.20 12.50 -10.59
C VAL A 300 -3.66 13.86 -11.04
N TYR A 301 -3.49 14.77 -10.10
CA TYR A 301 -2.93 16.09 -10.38
C TYR A 301 -1.48 16.00 -10.90
N ALA A 302 -0.64 15.21 -10.23
CA ALA A 302 0.75 15.00 -10.65
C ALA A 302 0.83 14.39 -12.05
N GLN A 303 0.02 13.39 -12.35
CA GLN A 303 -0.05 12.74 -13.66
C GLN A 303 -0.46 13.72 -14.76
N CYS A 304 -1.53 14.50 -14.55
CA CYS A 304 -1.97 15.50 -15.51
C CYS A 304 -0.90 16.56 -15.75
N LEU A 305 -0.26 17.07 -14.69
CA LEU A 305 0.81 18.05 -14.80
C LEU A 305 2.04 17.47 -15.55
N LEU A 306 2.42 16.23 -15.27
CA LEU A 306 3.51 15.53 -15.97
C LEU A 306 3.19 15.36 -17.47
N GLU A 307 1.97 14.96 -17.84
CA GLU A 307 1.56 14.88 -19.24
C GLU A 307 1.65 16.24 -19.94
N LEU A 308 1.30 17.34 -19.28
CA LEU A 308 1.40 18.68 -19.82
C LEU A 308 2.84 19.17 -20.04
N VAL A 309 3.80 18.60 -19.31
CA VAL A 309 5.24 18.89 -19.53
C VAL A 309 5.91 17.85 -20.44
N GLY A 310 5.14 16.93 -21.03
CA GLY A 310 5.64 15.96 -22.01
C GLY A 310 6.22 14.67 -21.40
N VAL A 311 5.95 14.41 -20.12
CA VAL A 311 6.33 13.17 -19.43
C VAL A 311 5.14 12.21 -19.42
N ASN A 312 5.38 10.91 -19.58
CA ASN A 312 4.32 9.90 -19.59
C ASN A 312 4.23 9.20 -18.23
N PRO A 313 3.28 9.56 -17.38
CA PRO A 313 3.04 8.89 -16.11
C PRO A 313 2.24 7.59 -16.27
N VAL A 314 2.41 6.69 -15.33
CA VAL A 314 1.61 5.48 -15.19
C VAL A 314 1.03 5.42 -13.76
N PRO A 315 -0.30 5.33 -13.60
CA PRO A 315 -1.33 5.44 -14.64
C PRO A 315 -1.40 6.85 -15.26
N ARG A 316 -2.16 6.99 -16.31
CA ARG A 316 -2.56 8.31 -16.82
C ARG A 316 -3.60 8.94 -15.92
N TYR A 317 -3.66 10.27 -15.86
CA TYR A 317 -4.62 10.98 -14.99
C TYR A 317 -6.10 10.65 -15.28
N THR A 318 -6.41 10.18 -16.50
CA THR A 318 -7.76 9.77 -16.92
C THR A 318 -8.10 8.31 -16.63
N ALA A 319 -7.13 7.51 -16.15
CA ALA A 319 -7.34 6.10 -15.85
C ALA A 319 -7.92 5.91 -14.44
N ASP A 320 -8.51 4.75 -14.20
CA ASP A 320 -8.89 4.33 -12.85
C ASP A 320 -7.65 4.10 -11.99
N HIS A 321 -7.74 4.49 -10.73
CA HIS A 321 -6.65 4.39 -9.76
C HIS A 321 -6.94 3.27 -8.75
N ASN A 322 -6.08 2.26 -8.73
CA ASN A 322 -6.21 1.08 -7.88
C ASN A 322 -5.16 1.04 -6.76
N ASP A 323 -4.25 2.02 -6.76
CA ASP A 323 -3.31 2.37 -5.68
C ASP A 323 -3.06 3.89 -5.70
N ILE A 324 -2.27 4.38 -4.73
CA ILE A 324 -1.91 5.80 -4.61
C ILE A 324 -0.58 6.14 -5.29
N VAL A 325 -0.02 5.23 -6.10
CA VAL A 325 1.33 5.37 -6.66
C VAL A 325 1.26 5.91 -8.09
N THR A 326 2.02 6.96 -8.36
CA THR A 326 2.32 7.45 -9.71
C THR A 326 3.77 7.15 -10.04
N CYS A 327 4.07 6.46 -11.14
CA CYS A 327 5.43 6.33 -11.63
C CYS A 327 5.61 6.98 -13.01
N PHE A 328 6.82 7.43 -13.28
CA PHE A 328 7.19 8.02 -14.56
C PHE A 328 8.71 8.00 -14.75
N ASP A 329 9.15 7.95 -15.98
CA ASP A 329 10.56 8.05 -16.32
C ASP A 329 10.97 9.53 -16.38
N SER A 330 11.85 9.95 -15.47
CA SER A 330 12.31 11.34 -15.40
C SER A 330 13.33 11.70 -16.50
N GLY A 331 13.89 10.69 -17.17
CA GLY A 331 14.80 10.84 -18.30
C GLY A 331 16.25 11.12 -17.92
N SER A 332 16.54 11.54 -16.70
CA SER A 332 17.91 11.76 -16.22
C SER A 332 18.01 11.70 -14.70
N ALA A 333 19.22 11.39 -14.21
CA ALA A 333 19.51 11.43 -12.77
C ALA A 333 19.23 12.81 -12.17
N ALA A 334 19.57 13.89 -12.89
CA ALA A 334 19.35 15.26 -12.42
C ALA A 334 17.85 15.59 -12.27
N ALA A 335 17.01 15.14 -13.21
CA ALA A 335 15.56 15.33 -13.12
C ALA A 335 14.95 14.53 -11.97
N LEU A 336 15.38 13.27 -11.75
CA LEU A 336 14.95 12.47 -10.62
C LEU A 336 15.34 13.13 -9.28
N GLN A 337 16.58 13.54 -9.12
CA GLN A 337 17.06 14.24 -7.93
C GLN A 337 16.33 15.58 -7.73
N GLY A 338 16.11 16.35 -8.80
CA GLY A 338 15.36 17.61 -8.77
C GLY A 338 13.92 17.41 -8.32
N PHE A 339 13.26 16.36 -8.81
CA PHE A 339 11.90 16.03 -8.41
C PHE A 339 11.82 15.65 -6.93
N CYS A 340 12.68 14.75 -6.46
CA CYS A 340 12.76 14.36 -5.04
C CYS A 340 13.06 15.58 -4.14
N ALA A 341 14.03 16.42 -4.53
CA ALA A 341 14.35 17.65 -3.79
C ALA A 341 13.18 18.66 -3.77
N GLY A 342 12.35 18.67 -4.80
CA GLY A 342 11.13 19.47 -4.85
C GLY A 342 10.07 18.99 -3.88
N ILE A 343 9.81 17.69 -3.82
CA ILE A 343 8.91 17.07 -2.84
C ILE A 343 9.42 17.35 -1.42
N GLN A 344 10.69 17.06 -1.12
CA GLN A 344 11.27 17.25 0.20
C GLN A 344 11.15 18.69 0.69
N SER A 345 11.41 19.68 -0.17
CA SER A 345 11.36 21.09 0.21
C SER A 345 9.96 21.61 0.55
N CYS A 346 8.91 20.85 0.24
CA CYS A 346 7.52 21.17 0.59
C CYS A 346 6.91 20.19 1.59
N SER A 347 7.71 19.28 2.14
CA SER A 347 7.28 18.37 3.20
C SER A 347 7.26 19.09 4.56
N PRO A 348 6.35 18.71 5.48
CA PRO A 348 6.25 19.40 6.78
C PRO A 348 7.42 19.11 7.72
N VAL A 349 8.11 18.01 7.51
CA VAL A 349 9.26 17.57 8.32
C VAL A 349 10.50 17.57 7.44
N ASP A 350 11.64 18.00 7.99
CA ASP A 350 12.95 18.00 7.34
C ASP A 350 12.99 18.68 5.94
N SER A 351 12.15 19.68 5.71
CA SER A 351 12.06 20.39 4.42
C SER A 351 13.39 21.08 3.99
N PHE A 352 14.27 21.34 4.92
CA PHE A 352 15.58 21.94 4.69
C PHE A 352 16.65 20.94 4.22
N VAL A 353 16.37 19.64 4.30
CA VAL A 353 17.28 18.57 3.86
C VAL A 353 17.20 18.42 2.34
N SER A 354 18.34 18.25 1.69
CA SER A 354 18.40 17.84 0.29
C SER A 354 18.61 16.33 0.22
N PRO A 355 17.67 15.57 -0.37
CA PRO A 355 17.85 14.14 -0.54
C PRO A 355 19.09 13.84 -1.42
N GLU A 356 19.89 12.88 -1.02
CA GLU A 356 21.01 12.36 -1.78
C GLU A 356 20.84 10.86 -2.02
N PRO A 357 21.35 10.32 -3.15
CA PRO A 357 21.32 8.88 -3.40
C PRO A 357 22.11 8.13 -2.33
N ALA A 358 21.54 7.06 -1.79
CA ALA A 358 22.14 6.21 -0.76
C ALA A 358 21.97 4.73 -1.09
N ASP A 359 22.81 3.90 -0.50
CA ASP A 359 22.66 2.45 -0.54
C ASP A 359 21.53 2.04 0.43
N GLU A 360 20.54 1.34 -0.07
CA GLU A 360 19.38 0.90 0.71
C GLU A 360 19.36 -0.63 0.83
N PRO A 361 19.04 -1.18 2.02
CA PRO A 361 18.94 -2.61 2.20
C PRO A 361 17.92 -3.25 1.25
N GLY A 362 18.35 -4.26 0.50
CA GLY A 362 17.52 -4.98 -0.46
C GLY A 362 17.54 -4.44 -1.88
N TYR A 363 18.27 -3.35 -2.14
CA TYR A 363 18.43 -2.76 -3.48
C TYR A 363 19.85 -2.93 -4.01
N THR A 364 19.96 -3.14 -5.33
CA THR A 364 21.26 -3.26 -6.03
C THR A 364 21.83 -1.93 -6.46
N ASP A 365 20.96 -0.94 -6.72
CA ASP A 365 21.33 0.40 -7.12
C ASP A 365 21.08 1.36 -5.97
N GLN A 366 21.81 2.47 -5.94
CA GLN A 366 21.49 3.54 -5.02
C GLN A 366 20.08 4.07 -5.27
N VAL A 367 19.37 4.38 -4.20
CA VAL A 367 18.02 4.95 -4.24
C VAL A 367 18.06 6.36 -3.70
N ILE A 368 17.37 7.29 -4.36
CA ILE A 368 17.09 8.60 -3.79
C ILE A 368 15.67 8.58 -3.21
N MET A 369 15.52 9.03 -1.96
CA MET A 369 14.23 9.10 -1.27
C MET A 369 13.97 10.51 -0.75
N ALA A 370 12.78 11.03 -1.00
CA ALA A 370 12.22 12.20 -0.35
C ALA A 370 11.03 11.74 0.51
N SER A 371 11.13 11.96 1.81
CA SER A 371 10.08 11.64 2.77
C SER A 371 10.20 12.59 3.96
N GLY A 372 9.29 13.54 4.06
CA GLY A 372 9.18 14.45 5.20
C GLY A 372 7.87 14.22 5.93
N SER A 373 7.72 13.01 6.49
CA SER A 373 6.51 12.54 7.16
C SER A 373 6.63 12.58 8.68
N PHE A 374 5.51 12.71 9.36
CA PHE A 374 5.43 12.61 10.83
C PHE A 374 5.62 11.19 11.34
N THR A 375 5.24 10.21 10.52
CA THR A 375 5.46 8.78 10.80
C THR A 375 6.49 8.24 9.80
N GLU A 376 7.64 7.79 10.29
CA GLU A 376 8.70 7.26 9.45
C GLU A 376 8.19 6.08 8.60
N GLY A 377 8.44 6.13 7.28
CA GLY A 377 7.96 5.14 6.33
C GLY A 377 6.48 5.27 5.94
N SER A 378 5.79 6.32 6.41
CA SER A 378 4.40 6.62 6.03
C SER A 378 4.32 7.23 4.63
N THR A 379 4.10 6.37 3.65
CA THR A 379 3.99 6.79 2.25
C THR A 379 2.67 7.48 1.91
N ILE A 380 1.63 7.32 2.76
CA ILE A 380 0.35 8.03 2.58
C ILE A 380 0.50 9.54 2.83
N GLU A 381 1.47 9.98 3.62
CA GLU A 381 1.67 11.40 3.92
C GLU A 381 2.16 12.17 2.68
N ILE A 382 3.25 11.86 2.14
CA ILE A 382 3.79 12.08 0.79
C ILE A 382 5.22 11.55 0.76
N SER A 383 5.56 10.82 -0.27
CA SER A 383 6.93 10.38 -0.52
C SER A 383 7.22 10.30 -2.00
N CYS A 384 8.49 10.38 -2.34
CA CYS A 384 8.95 10.23 -3.70
C CYS A 384 10.32 9.55 -3.67
N ASP A 385 10.45 8.48 -4.40
CA ASP A 385 11.68 7.70 -4.47
C ASP A 385 11.95 7.19 -5.88
N GLY A 386 13.18 6.75 -6.12
CA GLY A 386 13.55 6.11 -7.36
C GLY A 386 14.98 5.60 -7.37
N PRO A 387 15.22 4.43 -8.01
CA PRO A 387 16.58 3.92 -8.19
C PRO A 387 17.36 4.80 -9.17
N LEU A 388 18.64 5.06 -8.85
CA LEU A 388 19.53 5.90 -9.64
C LEU A 388 20.11 5.12 -10.84
N ARG A 389 19.22 4.56 -11.65
CA ARG A 389 19.54 3.84 -12.89
C ARG A 389 18.60 4.25 -14.01
N ALA A 390 19.09 4.22 -15.26
CA ALA A 390 18.22 4.51 -16.42
C ALA A 390 17.05 3.51 -16.49
N PRO A 391 15.83 3.97 -16.81
CA PRO A 391 15.47 5.31 -17.30
C PRO A 391 15.20 6.36 -16.20
N TYR A 392 15.63 6.14 -14.96
CA TYR A 392 15.45 7.01 -13.81
C TYR A 392 13.97 7.15 -13.45
N THR A 393 13.33 6.01 -13.25
CA THR A 393 11.92 5.95 -12.88
C THR A 393 11.71 6.50 -11.48
N CYS A 394 10.79 7.43 -11.38
CA CYS A 394 10.37 8.08 -10.15
C CYS A 394 9.03 7.49 -9.69
N TYR A 395 8.87 7.24 -8.40
CA TYR A 395 7.66 6.75 -7.76
C TYR A 395 7.19 7.78 -6.74
N LEU A 396 6.09 8.46 -7.05
CA LEU A 396 5.42 9.43 -6.17
C LEU A 396 4.22 8.76 -5.51
N GLN A 397 4.05 8.96 -4.20
CA GLN A 397 2.98 8.34 -3.42
C GLN A 397 2.48 9.29 -2.35
N GLY A 398 1.17 9.21 -2.07
CA GLY A 398 0.57 9.91 -0.94
C GLY A 398 0.20 11.36 -1.19
N GLY A 399 -0.03 12.03 -0.08
CA GLY A 399 -0.53 13.40 0.00
C GLY A 399 -1.79 13.47 0.85
N VAL A 400 -1.65 13.41 2.18
CA VAL A 400 -2.79 13.44 3.14
C VAL A 400 -3.67 14.69 3.01
N ASN A 401 -3.16 15.72 2.35
CA ASN A 401 -3.86 16.96 2.04
C ASN A 401 -3.50 17.40 0.61
N PHE A 402 -4.48 17.48 -0.25
CA PHE A 402 -4.26 17.83 -1.65
C PHE A 402 -3.60 19.20 -1.85
N THR A 403 -3.92 20.20 -1.03
CA THR A 403 -3.30 21.52 -1.16
C THR A 403 -1.79 21.46 -0.91
N ALA A 404 -1.36 20.72 0.10
CA ALA A 404 0.07 20.49 0.38
C ALA A 404 0.72 19.63 -0.70
N GLY A 405 0.08 18.52 -1.10
CA GLY A 405 0.54 17.65 -2.18
C GLY A 405 0.71 18.39 -3.51
N ARG A 406 -0.25 19.24 -3.87
CA ARG A 406 -0.16 20.12 -5.05
C ARG A 406 1.05 21.07 -4.98
N ALA A 407 1.30 21.67 -3.83
CA ALA A 407 2.45 22.56 -3.66
C ALA A 407 3.78 21.79 -3.85
N ALA A 408 3.87 20.61 -3.26
CA ALA A 408 5.04 19.75 -3.39
C ALA A 408 5.27 19.30 -4.84
N VAL A 409 4.22 18.87 -5.55
CA VAL A 409 4.30 18.45 -6.96
C VAL A 409 4.70 19.62 -7.88
N LEU A 410 4.18 20.84 -7.66
CA LEU A 410 4.56 22.01 -8.46
C LEU A 410 6.05 22.35 -8.29
N ASN A 411 6.54 22.34 -7.05
CA ASN A 411 7.97 22.54 -6.78
C ASN A 411 8.84 21.44 -7.38
N ALA A 412 8.38 20.19 -7.29
CA ALA A 412 9.07 19.05 -7.87
C ALA A 412 9.20 19.17 -9.39
N VAL A 413 8.09 19.47 -10.07
CA VAL A 413 8.08 19.68 -11.53
C VAL A 413 8.94 20.88 -11.92
N GLN A 414 8.88 21.99 -11.16
CA GLN A 414 9.73 23.14 -11.42
C GLN A 414 11.22 22.81 -11.32
N LYS A 415 11.64 22.13 -10.24
CA LYS A 415 13.06 21.77 -10.05
C LYS A 415 13.54 20.70 -11.04
N ALA A 416 12.68 19.80 -11.46
CA ALA A 416 13.04 18.72 -12.38
C ALA A 416 13.10 19.17 -13.86
N PHE A 417 12.16 20.01 -14.29
CA PHE A 417 11.93 20.26 -15.73
C PHE A 417 12.00 21.73 -16.13
N PHE A 418 12.11 22.66 -15.19
CA PHE A 418 12.21 24.10 -15.47
C PHE A 418 13.40 24.79 -14.79
N ALA A 419 14.36 24.00 -14.26
CA ALA A 419 15.56 24.53 -13.58
C ALA A 419 16.46 25.36 -14.51
#